data_f87b464146141c5244ec4abbf50d7e58
#
_entry.id   f87b464146141c5244ec4abbf50d7e58
#
_cell.length_a   1.000
_cell.length_b   1.000
_cell.length_c   1.000
_cell.angle_alpha   90.00
_cell.angle_beta   90.00
_cell.angle_gamma   90.00
#
_symmetry.space_group_name_H-M   'P 1'
#
loop_
_entity.id
_entity.type
_entity.pdbx_description
1 polymer ?
#
loop_
_entity_poly.entity_id
_entity_poly.type
_entity_poly.pdbx_seq_one_letter_code
_entity_poly.pdbx_strand_id
1 'polypeptide(L)'
;MKITKLTEYSPEVANRIRELLVMLSRSGKDKGEIEKEWFEDIINSPWHDLLIAEEDGKIRGIACLSVIMGPGIKKNAYLEDFVTDTSIRGKGIGSALWEEMLNWAKEKGCKRLEFTCGNGREAAQAFYKNHGAEVYDTNFFRHEI
;
A
#
# COMPACT_ATOMS: atom_id res chain seq x y z
N MET A 1 -7.35 4.08 16.75
CA MET A 1 -6.92 3.84 15.35
C MET A 1 -8.04 3.12 14.60
N LYS A 2 -8.34 3.57 13.39
CA LYS A 2 -9.37 2.98 12.52
C LYS A 2 -8.76 2.73 11.15
N ILE A 3 -9.01 1.55 10.57
CA ILE A 3 -8.60 1.24 9.19
C ILE A 3 -9.84 1.07 8.35
N THR A 4 -9.90 1.78 7.23
CA THR A 4 -11.04 1.75 6.31
C THR A 4 -10.55 1.81 4.86
N LYS A 5 -11.43 1.40 3.95
CA LYS A 5 -11.23 1.67 2.52
C LYS A 5 -11.60 3.11 2.23
N LEU A 6 -10.80 3.78 1.44
CA LEU A 6 -11.13 5.09 0.95
C LEU A 6 -12.14 4.96 -0.20
N THR A 7 -13.27 5.67 -0.09
CA THR A 7 -14.39 5.56 -1.03
C THR A 7 -14.66 6.84 -1.81
N GLU A 8 -14.10 7.96 -1.36
CA GLU A 8 -14.34 9.27 -1.97
C GLU A 8 -13.04 10.06 -2.11
N TYR A 9 -12.92 10.76 -3.23
CA TYR A 9 -11.84 11.73 -3.43
C TYR A 9 -12.14 13.02 -2.68
N SER A 10 -11.12 13.57 -2.02
CA SER A 10 -11.10 14.98 -1.64
C SER A 10 -9.68 15.55 -1.81
N PRO A 11 -9.53 16.84 -2.10
CA PRO A 11 -8.21 17.46 -2.21
C PRO A 11 -7.37 17.33 -0.94
N GLU A 12 -8.00 17.39 0.22
CA GLU A 12 -7.35 17.27 1.53
C GLU A 12 -6.77 15.88 1.74
N VAL A 13 -7.56 14.84 1.42
CA VAL A 13 -7.12 13.45 1.50
C VAL A 13 -6.01 13.18 0.50
N ALA A 14 -6.15 13.64 -0.74
CA ALA A 14 -5.12 13.49 -1.77
C ALA A 14 -3.80 14.18 -1.37
N ASN A 15 -3.86 15.38 -0.81
CA ASN A 15 -2.69 16.07 -0.30
C ASN A 15 -2.01 15.31 0.84
N ARG A 16 -2.81 14.78 1.76
CA ARG A 16 -2.24 14.01 2.89
C ARG A 16 -1.58 12.72 2.41
N ILE A 17 -2.18 12.04 1.45
CA ILE A 17 -1.58 10.85 0.82
C ILE A 17 -0.27 11.22 0.11
N ARG A 18 -0.25 12.33 -0.62
CA ARG A 18 0.97 12.85 -1.25
C ARG A 18 2.11 13.08 -0.24
N GLU A 19 1.82 13.68 0.91
CA GLU A 19 2.80 13.84 2.00
C GLU A 19 3.37 12.50 2.47
N LEU A 20 2.52 11.50 2.66
CA LEU A 20 2.96 10.16 3.05
C LEU A 20 3.81 9.49 1.96
N LEU A 21 3.46 9.67 0.69
CA LEU A 21 4.24 9.13 -0.43
C LEU A 21 5.64 9.76 -0.53
N VAL A 22 5.79 11.03 -0.14
CA VAL A 22 7.12 11.65 0.00
C VAL A 22 7.96 10.91 1.03
N MET A 23 7.36 10.49 2.14
CA MET A 23 8.05 9.69 3.17
C MET A 23 8.45 8.29 2.68
N LEU A 24 7.70 7.74 1.73
CA LEU A 24 8.01 6.46 1.09
C LEU A 24 9.13 6.57 0.06
N SER A 25 9.24 7.70 -0.60
CA SER A 25 10.20 7.93 -1.68
C SER A 25 11.64 7.87 -1.18
N ARG A 26 12.50 7.10 -1.87
CA ARG A 26 13.93 7.02 -1.56
C ARG A 26 14.65 8.37 -1.66
N SER A 27 14.23 9.19 -2.62
CA SER A 27 14.82 10.51 -2.86
C SER A 27 14.21 11.59 -1.97
N GLY A 28 13.11 11.32 -1.24
CA GLY A 28 12.33 12.31 -0.53
C GLY A 28 11.67 13.34 -1.46
N LYS A 29 11.67 13.10 -2.77
CA LYS A 29 11.06 14.01 -3.73
C LYS A 29 9.55 13.84 -3.80
N ASP A 30 8.88 14.97 -3.82
CA ASP A 30 7.46 15.04 -4.12
C ASP A 30 7.25 14.80 -5.63
N LYS A 31 6.41 13.83 -5.98
CA LYS A 31 6.09 13.50 -7.36
C LYS A 31 4.97 14.36 -7.97
N GLY A 32 4.44 15.31 -7.20
CA GLY A 32 3.38 16.20 -7.63
C GLY A 32 2.01 15.80 -7.14
N GLU A 33 1.01 16.52 -7.61
CA GLU A 33 -0.38 16.26 -7.26
C GLU A 33 -0.85 14.92 -7.85
N ILE A 34 -1.73 14.26 -7.11
CA ILE A 34 -2.42 13.07 -7.60
C ILE A 34 -3.65 13.55 -8.36
N GLU A 35 -3.70 13.25 -9.65
CA GLU A 35 -4.83 13.62 -10.50
C GLU A 35 -6.12 12.96 -10.02
N LYS A 36 -7.20 13.75 -9.97
CA LYS A 36 -8.50 13.31 -9.47
C LYS A 36 -9.00 12.06 -10.19
N GLU A 37 -8.95 12.07 -11.52
CA GLU A 37 -9.41 10.95 -12.34
C GLU A 37 -8.62 9.66 -12.01
N TRP A 38 -7.30 9.75 -11.91
CA TRP A 38 -6.47 8.61 -11.55
C TRP A 38 -6.82 8.08 -10.15
N PHE A 39 -7.00 8.97 -9.20
CA PHE A 39 -7.40 8.60 -7.84
C PHE A 39 -8.76 7.90 -7.82
N GLU A 40 -9.74 8.43 -8.56
CA GLU A 40 -11.07 7.84 -8.69
C GLU A 40 -11.03 6.49 -9.41
N ASP A 41 -10.16 6.31 -10.40
CA ASP A 41 -9.95 5.02 -11.07
C ASP A 41 -9.49 3.93 -10.07
N ILE A 42 -8.65 4.30 -9.11
CA ILE A 42 -8.21 3.37 -8.06
C ILE A 42 -9.36 3.03 -7.12
N ILE A 43 -10.00 4.04 -6.52
CA ILE A 43 -10.99 3.81 -5.46
C ILE A 43 -12.32 3.24 -5.97
N ASN A 44 -12.65 3.41 -7.23
CA ASN A 44 -13.86 2.88 -7.86
C ASN A 44 -13.63 1.56 -8.60
N SER A 45 -12.41 1.10 -8.71
CA SER A 45 -12.10 -0.17 -9.36
C SER A 45 -12.55 -1.36 -8.50
N PRO A 46 -13.21 -2.39 -9.09
CA PRO A 46 -13.52 -3.61 -8.34
C PRO A 46 -12.27 -4.43 -7.98
N TRP A 47 -11.13 -4.09 -8.57
CA TRP A 47 -9.87 -4.82 -8.42
C TRP A 47 -8.79 -4.08 -7.63
N HIS A 48 -9.11 -2.88 -7.14
CA HIS A 48 -8.21 -2.06 -6.34
C HIS A 48 -8.93 -1.57 -5.09
N ASP A 49 -8.17 -1.36 -4.03
CA ASP A 49 -8.62 -0.61 -2.87
C ASP A 49 -7.43 0.16 -2.27
N LEU A 50 -7.71 1.34 -1.77
CA LEU A 50 -6.78 2.12 -0.98
C LEU A 50 -7.23 2.08 0.48
N LEU A 51 -6.47 1.34 1.29
CA LEU A 51 -6.69 1.30 2.73
C LEU A 51 -6.03 2.51 3.38
N ILE A 52 -6.73 3.12 4.31
CA ILE A 52 -6.23 4.22 5.13
C ILE A 52 -6.30 3.86 6.61
N ALA A 53 -5.26 4.20 7.34
CA ALA A 53 -5.24 4.13 8.80
C ALA A 53 -5.37 5.54 9.36
N GLU A 54 -6.42 5.76 10.13
CA GLU A 54 -6.69 7.04 10.80
C GLU A 54 -6.48 6.95 12.30
N GLU A 55 -5.85 7.95 12.85
CA GLU A 55 -5.72 8.15 14.29
C GLU A 55 -5.84 9.64 14.59
N ASP A 56 -6.67 9.98 15.58
CA ASP A 56 -6.95 11.36 15.98
C ASP A 56 -7.40 12.26 14.81
N GLY A 57 -8.27 11.71 13.94
CA GLY A 57 -8.82 12.42 12.78
C GLY A 57 -7.81 12.70 11.66
N LYS A 58 -6.64 12.05 11.69
CA LYS A 58 -5.61 12.21 10.66
C LYS A 58 -5.23 10.88 10.04
N ILE A 59 -5.04 10.87 8.73
CA ILE A 59 -4.48 9.71 8.03
C ILE A 59 -3.01 9.57 8.42
N ARG A 60 -2.68 8.42 8.98
CA ARG A 60 -1.35 8.06 9.50
C ARG A 60 -0.64 6.97 8.72
N GLY A 61 -1.34 6.33 7.81
CA GLY A 61 -0.78 5.31 6.94
C GLY A 61 -1.72 4.95 5.83
N ILE A 62 -1.16 4.40 4.77
CA ILE A 62 -1.91 3.92 3.61
C ILE A 62 -1.34 2.60 3.11
N ALA A 63 -2.17 1.84 2.43
CA ALA A 63 -1.77 0.69 1.63
C ALA A 63 -2.65 0.62 0.38
N CYS A 64 -2.03 0.67 -0.80
CA CYS A 64 -2.74 0.50 -2.07
C CYS A 64 -2.61 -0.96 -2.51
N LEU A 65 -3.74 -1.60 -2.75
CA LEU A 65 -3.83 -3.01 -3.10
C LEU A 65 -4.51 -3.20 -4.44
N SER A 66 -4.04 -4.15 -5.19
CA SER A 66 -4.67 -4.60 -6.43
C SER A 66 -4.79 -6.11 -6.49
N VAL A 67 -5.80 -6.60 -7.21
CA VAL A 67 -5.92 -8.01 -7.57
C VAL A 67 -5.27 -8.22 -8.93
N ILE A 68 -4.31 -9.14 -8.98
CA ILE A 68 -3.71 -9.59 -10.23
C ILE A 68 -4.28 -10.96 -10.57
N MET A 69 -4.77 -11.09 -11.80
CA MET A 69 -5.38 -12.31 -12.29
C MET A 69 -4.78 -12.73 -13.62
N GLY A 70 -4.64 -14.04 -13.79
CA GLY A 70 -4.30 -14.67 -15.04
C GLY A 70 -4.72 -16.12 -15.03
N PRO A 71 -4.87 -16.77 -16.17
CA PRO A 71 -5.35 -18.17 -16.22
C PRO A 71 -4.44 -19.13 -15.45
N GLY A 72 -3.14 -18.82 -15.35
CA GLY A 72 -2.17 -19.65 -14.64
C GLY A 72 -2.03 -19.36 -13.15
N ILE A 73 -2.34 -18.15 -12.71
CA ILE A 73 -2.15 -17.74 -11.31
C ILE A 73 -3.45 -17.59 -10.52
N LYS A 74 -4.60 -17.67 -11.20
CA LYS A 74 -5.92 -17.38 -10.61
C LYS A 74 -6.00 -15.96 -10.08
N LYS A 75 -5.89 -15.76 -8.76
CA LYS A 75 -5.92 -14.45 -8.11
C LYS A 75 -4.80 -14.31 -7.09
N ASN A 76 -4.01 -13.24 -7.20
CA ASN A 76 -3.07 -12.81 -6.18
C ASN A 76 -3.33 -11.35 -5.85
N ALA A 77 -3.11 -10.96 -4.60
CA ALA A 77 -3.06 -9.58 -4.19
C ALA A 77 -1.67 -9.00 -4.46
N TYR A 78 -1.61 -7.75 -4.86
CA TYR A 78 -0.36 -7.01 -5.01
C TYR A 78 -0.42 -5.71 -4.22
N LEU A 79 0.62 -5.46 -3.45
CA LEU A 79 0.78 -4.24 -2.65
C LEU A 79 1.69 -3.27 -3.41
N GLU A 80 1.15 -2.08 -3.74
CA GLU A 80 1.92 -1.02 -4.41
C GLU A 80 2.55 -0.07 -3.40
N ASP A 81 1.75 0.75 -2.78
CA ASP A 81 2.21 1.80 -1.88
C ASP A 81 1.82 1.46 -0.44
N PHE A 82 2.81 1.21 0.38
CA PHE A 82 2.63 0.97 1.80
C PHE A 82 3.53 1.90 2.60
N VAL A 83 2.94 2.82 3.29
CA VAL A 83 3.67 3.80 4.08
C VAL A 83 2.91 4.19 5.35
N THR A 84 3.66 4.40 6.41
CA THR A 84 3.16 4.97 7.67
C THR A 84 3.87 6.28 7.97
N ASP A 85 3.18 7.16 8.67
CA ASP A 85 3.70 8.45 9.10
C ASP A 85 4.92 8.25 10.02
N THR A 86 6.08 8.66 9.54
CA THR A 86 7.34 8.49 10.28
C THR A 86 7.45 9.38 11.52
N SER A 87 6.61 10.41 11.64
CA SER A 87 6.57 11.28 12.82
C SER A 87 5.96 10.62 14.06
N ILE A 88 5.23 9.50 13.85
CA ILE A 88 4.54 8.76 14.92
C ILE A 88 4.90 7.28 14.87
N ARG A 89 6.09 6.94 15.32
CA ARG A 89 6.54 5.54 15.36
C ARG A 89 6.03 4.80 16.60
N GLY A 90 6.01 3.47 16.53
CA GLY A 90 5.75 2.60 17.69
C GLY A 90 4.28 2.44 18.08
N LYS A 91 3.33 2.94 17.28
CA LYS A 91 1.89 2.83 17.56
C LYS A 91 1.18 1.64 16.89
N GLY A 92 1.93 0.75 16.25
CA GLY A 92 1.38 -0.44 15.63
C GLY A 92 0.57 -0.21 14.34
N ILE A 93 0.65 0.99 13.73
CA ILE A 93 -0.11 1.34 12.53
C ILE A 93 0.25 0.41 11.37
N GLY A 94 1.54 0.18 11.17
CA GLY A 94 2.01 -0.71 10.12
C GLY A 94 1.50 -2.14 10.29
N SER A 95 1.56 -2.68 11.50
CA SER A 95 1.06 -4.03 11.80
C SER A 95 -0.44 -4.14 11.60
N ALA A 96 -1.20 -3.14 12.01
CA ALA A 96 -2.64 -3.13 11.82
C ALA A 96 -3.04 -3.04 10.34
N LEU A 97 -2.35 -2.20 9.55
CA LEU A 97 -2.53 -2.17 8.10
C LEU A 97 -2.16 -3.51 7.46
N TRP A 98 -1.08 -4.13 7.91
CA TRP A 98 -0.64 -5.44 7.40
C TRP A 98 -1.72 -6.52 7.61
N GLU A 99 -2.28 -6.61 8.79
CA GLU A 99 -3.37 -7.54 9.06
C GLU A 99 -4.59 -7.28 8.17
N GLU A 100 -4.95 -6.01 8.00
CA GLU A 100 -6.08 -5.65 7.14
C GLU A 100 -5.81 -5.94 5.66
N MET A 101 -4.57 -5.77 5.18
CA MET A 101 -4.18 -6.18 3.83
C MET A 101 -4.36 -7.68 3.62
N LEU A 102 -3.99 -8.50 4.59
CA LEU A 102 -4.17 -9.96 4.51
C LEU A 102 -5.66 -10.34 4.54
N ASN A 103 -6.46 -9.66 5.35
CA ASN A 103 -7.91 -9.86 5.38
C ASN A 103 -8.54 -9.49 4.04
N TRP A 104 -8.18 -8.33 3.50
CA TRP A 104 -8.62 -7.88 2.18
C TRP A 104 -8.28 -8.91 1.08
N ALA A 105 -7.05 -9.41 1.08
CA ALA A 105 -6.63 -10.42 0.11
C ALA A 105 -7.47 -11.71 0.21
N LYS A 106 -7.77 -12.16 1.42
CA LYS A 106 -8.64 -13.32 1.65
C LYS A 106 -10.07 -13.07 1.16
N GLU A 107 -10.64 -11.91 1.46
CA GLU A 107 -11.99 -11.51 1.02
C GLU A 107 -12.10 -11.47 -0.51
N LYS A 108 -11.06 -11.03 -1.19
CA LYS A 108 -10.98 -11.03 -2.66
C LYS A 108 -10.73 -12.42 -3.27
N GLY A 109 -10.53 -13.44 -2.46
CA GLY A 109 -10.21 -14.80 -2.92
C GLY A 109 -8.78 -14.96 -3.42
N CYS A 110 -7.89 -14.07 -3.01
CA CYS A 110 -6.47 -14.15 -3.36
C CYS A 110 -5.74 -15.20 -2.53
N LYS A 111 -4.75 -15.84 -3.14
CA LYS A 111 -3.94 -16.89 -2.50
C LYS A 111 -2.68 -16.35 -1.84
N ARG A 112 -2.19 -15.21 -2.31
CA ARG A 112 -0.94 -14.60 -1.88
C ARG A 112 -1.06 -13.09 -1.89
N LEU A 113 -0.23 -12.45 -1.08
CA LEU A 113 0.09 -11.04 -1.18
C LEU A 113 1.54 -10.95 -1.66
N GLU A 114 1.76 -10.30 -2.79
CA GLU A 114 3.07 -10.11 -3.39
C GLU A 114 3.40 -8.63 -3.50
N PHE A 115 4.67 -8.28 -3.40
CA PHE A 115 5.14 -6.90 -3.47
C PHE A 115 6.65 -6.87 -3.65
N THR A 116 7.16 -5.71 -4.02
CA THR A 116 8.60 -5.47 -4.06
C THR A 116 9.03 -4.56 -2.91
N CYS A 117 10.24 -4.77 -2.43
CA CYS A 117 10.88 -3.90 -1.46
C CYS A 117 12.29 -3.62 -1.92
N GLY A 118 12.67 -2.35 -1.98
CA GLY A 118 13.98 -1.97 -2.47
C GLY A 118 15.12 -2.59 -1.68
N ASN A 119 16.18 -2.98 -2.37
CA ASN A 119 17.43 -3.36 -1.75
C ASN A 119 17.96 -2.19 -0.89
N GLY A 120 18.45 -2.48 0.28
CA GLY A 120 18.92 -1.46 1.22
C GLY A 120 17.85 -0.88 2.15
N ARG A 121 16.57 -1.19 1.96
CA ARG A 121 15.49 -0.84 2.90
C ARG A 121 15.40 -1.87 4.02
N GLU A 122 16.42 -1.95 4.83
CA GLU A 122 16.59 -3.02 5.84
C GLU A 122 15.47 -3.04 6.89
N ALA A 123 15.03 -1.88 7.36
CA ALA A 123 13.94 -1.79 8.34
C ALA A 123 12.61 -2.28 7.77
N ALA A 124 12.29 -1.94 6.53
CA ALA A 124 11.09 -2.42 5.85
C ALA A 124 11.15 -3.93 5.60
N GLN A 125 12.29 -4.43 5.14
CA GLN A 125 12.49 -5.87 4.94
C GLN A 125 12.36 -6.66 6.25
N ALA A 126 12.91 -6.15 7.35
CA ALA A 126 12.76 -6.75 8.66
C ALA A 126 11.30 -6.77 9.12
N PHE A 127 10.56 -5.68 8.89
CA PHE A 127 9.12 -5.61 9.16
C PHE A 127 8.37 -6.72 8.43
N TYR A 128 8.57 -6.87 7.13
CA TYR A 128 7.89 -7.89 6.33
C TYR A 128 8.22 -9.30 6.76
N LYS A 129 9.49 -9.60 7.01
CA LYS A 129 9.93 -10.92 7.49
C LYS A 129 9.33 -11.24 8.87
N ASN A 130 9.29 -10.28 9.78
CA ASN A 130 8.69 -10.43 11.10
C ASN A 130 7.17 -10.66 11.03
N HIS A 131 6.53 -10.27 9.94
CA HIS A 131 5.11 -10.51 9.67
C HIS A 131 4.85 -11.74 8.77
N GLY A 132 5.85 -12.57 8.56
CA GLY A 132 5.72 -13.86 7.87
C GLY A 132 5.91 -13.80 6.35
N ALA A 133 6.32 -12.65 5.79
CA ALA A 133 6.66 -12.59 4.38
C ALA A 133 8.06 -13.17 4.14
N GLU A 134 8.22 -13.78 2.97
CA GLU A 134 9.48 -14.39 2.53
C GLU A 134 9.97 -13.72 1.26
N VAL A 135 11.29 -13.66 1.10
CA VAL A 135 11.88 -13.22 -0.18
C VAL A 135 11.71 -14.33 -1.20
N TYR A 136 11.03 -14.00 -2.31
CA TYR A 136 10.86 -14.94 -3.42
C TYR A 136 12.02 -14.79 -4.40
N ASP A 137 12.67 -15.90 -4.73
CA ASP A 137 13.81 -15.95 -5.64
C ASP A 137 13.36 -15.84 -7.10
N THR A 138 13.31 -14.60 -7.59
CA THR A 138 12.93 -14.28 -8.97
C THR A 138 13.52 -12.94 -9.37
N ASN A 139 13.49 -12.63 -10.66
CA ASN A 139 13.89 -11.32 -11.16
C ASN A 139 12.66 -10.45 -11.41
N PHE A 140 12.77 -9.19 -11.03
CA PHE A 140 11.80 -8.16 -11.37
C PHE A 140 12.33 -7.37 -12.57
N PHE A 141 11.58 -7.34 -13.66
CA PHE A 141 11.94 -6.61 -14.87
C PHE A 141 11.10 -5.36 -15.02
N ARG A 142 11.71 -4.29 -15.55
CA ARG A 142 11.02 -3.07 -15.94
C ARG A 142 11.44 -2.68 -17.34
N HIS A 143 10.49 -2.24 -18.14
CA HIS A 143 10.71 -1.62 -19.45
C HIS A 143 9.93 -0.32 -19.48
N GLU A 144 10.60 0.81 -19.62
CA GLU A 144 9.94 2.11 -19.76
C GLU A 144 9.25 2.21 -21.13
N ILE A 145 8.09 2.85 -21.15
CA ILE A 145 7.25 3.01 -22.35
C ILE A 145 7.30 4.45 -22.80
#